data_595d86d2ca415c4fd8a66718de13c07b
#
_entry.id   595d86d2ca415c4fd8a66718de13c07b
#
_cell.length_a   1.000
_cell.length_b   1.000
_cell.length_c   1.000
_cell.angle_alpha   90.00
_cell.angle_beta   90.00
_cell.angle_gamma   90.00
#
_symmetry.space_group_name_H-M   'P 1'
#
loop_
_entity.id
_entity.type
_entity.pdbx_description
1 polymer ?
#
loop_
_entity_poly.entity_id
_entity_poly.type
_entity_poly.pdbx_seq_one_letter_code
_entity_poly.pdbx_strand_id
1 'polypeptide(L)'
;MRLSLGRLLAMARKEVLHLRRDPRSLGMAFAVPAAMIVFFGYVISFDVKDIKLAVLDQDRTQRSRELVEAFTAAGRFRVTERLERYDEIEARLGRAAVRIALVIPPGFQRDLAAGRPAPVQALVDGADANTAAIALNYAMVIVSAYSAKVVLRTSQRASPLVAQSRVWYNETLKSSNMIVPGLVAVIMMIIAAMLTALTVAREWERGTMEQLAATPVHRVEVILASLCPTWASDGWM
;
A
#
# COMPACT_ATOMS: atom_id res chain seq x y z
N MET A 1 24.33 13.57 36.23
CA MET A 1 23.55 14.83 36.14
C MET A 1 22.09 14.47 36.00
N ARG A 2 21.19 15.03 36.81
CA ARG A 2 19.74 14.67 36.75
C ARG A 2 19.04 15.62 35.78
N LEU A 3 18.31 15.05 34.82
CA LEU A 3 17.40 15.80 33.96
C LEU A 3 16.35 16.50 34.83
N SER A 4 16.19 17.80 34.67
CA SER A 4 15.22 18.58 35.45
C SER A 4 13.94 18.78 34.64
N LEU A 5 12.86 18.16 35.09
CA LEU A 5 11.54 18.25 34.43
C LEU A 5 11.07 19.72 34.34
N GLY A 6 11.38 20.56 35.32
CA GLY A 6 11.03 21.98 35.29
C GLY A 6 11.72 22.76 34.17
N ARG A 7 13.01 22.46 33.90
CA ARG A 7 13.77 23.09 32.82
C ARG A 7 13.23 22.63 31.43
N LEU A 8 12.93 21.35 31.30
CA LEU A 8 12.37 20.78 30.09
C LEU A 8 11.01 21.41 29.77
N LEU A 9 10.13 21.55 30.78
CA LEU A 9 8.82 22.19 30.60
C LEU A 9 8.93 23.68 30.26
N ALA A 10 9.85 24.40 30.90
CA ALA A 10 10.08 25.82 30.60
C ALA A 10 10.55 26.03 29.14
N MET A 11 11.45 25.18 28.68
CA MET A 11 11.92 25.21 27.28
C MET A 11 10.82 24.82 26.31
N ALA A 12 10.08 23.77 26.56
CA ALA A 12 8.94 23.35 25.71
C ALA A 12 7.89 24.45 25.63
N ARG A 13 7.56 25.13 26.75
CA ARG A 13 6.63 26.27 26.76
C ARG A 13 7.16 27.44 25.94
N LYS A 14 8.44 27.75 26.01
CA LYS A 14 9.08 28.76 25.16
C LYS A 14 8.89 28.44 23.70
N GLU A 15 9.14 27.18 23.27
CA GLU A 15 9.02 26.75 21.90
C GLU A 15 7.55 26.84 21.37
N VAL A 16 6.58 26.42 22.18
CA VAL A 16 5.15 26.55 21.84
C VAL A 16 4.77 28.02 21.64
N LEU A 17 5.24 28.93 22.51
CA LEU A 17 4.97 30.36 22.37
C LEU A 17 5.63 30.95 21.11
N HIS A 18 6.83 30.50 20.76
CA HIS A 18 7.50 30.91 19.53
C HIS A 18 6.74 30.44 18.28
N LEU A 19 6.29 29.19 18.23
CA LEU A 19 5.48 28.63 17.16
C LEU A 19 4.15 29.40 17.00
N ARG A 20 3.45 29.68 18.09
CA ARG A 20 2.19 30.46 18.03
C ARG A 20 2.35 31.90 17.52
N ARG A 21 3.53 32.50 17.72
CA ARG A 21 3.84 33.87 17.27
C ARG A 21 4.29 33.94 15.81
N ASP A 22 4.54 32.81 15.19
CA ASP A 22 4.92 32.73 13.77
C ASP A 22 3.89 31.97 12.95
N PRO A 23 2.75 32.61 12.63
CA PRO A 23 1.64 31.97 11.90
C PRO A 23 2.03 31.58 10.48
N ARG A 24 3.03 32.24 9.87
CA ARG A 24 3.49 31.93 8.51
C ARG A 24 4.21 30.58 8.46
N SER A 25 5.16 30.37 9.34
CA SER A 25 5.89 29.09 9.43
C SER A 25 4.97 27.95 9.86
N LEU A 26 4.07 28.21 10.82
CA LEU A 26 3.07 27.26 11.25
C LEU A 26 2.13 26.89 10.09
N GLY A 27 1.63 27.90 9.36
CA GLY A 27 0.77 27.70 8.18
C GLY A 27 1.47 26.84 7.11
N MET A 28 2.72 27.14 6.77
CA MET A 28 3.47 26.34 5.81
C MET A 28 3.77 24.93 6.30
N ALA A 29 4.09 24.77 7.59
CA ALA A 29 4.38 23.47 8.19
C ALA A 29 3.18 22.51 8.13
N PHE A 30 1.95 23.03 8.13
CA PHE A 30 0.73 22.22 7.99
C PHE A 30 0.16 22.21 6.57
N ALA A 31 0.22 23.34 5.84
CA ALA A 31 -0.36 23.43 4.51
C ALA A 31 0.35 22.54 3.48
N VAL A 32 1.69 22.51 3.51
CA VAL A 32 2.46 21.68 2.59
C VAL A 32 2.17 20.19 2.79
N PRO A 33 2.23 19.62 4.01
CA PRO A 33 1.88 18.23 4.23
C PRO A 33 0.41 17.92 3.95
N ALA A 34 -0.51 18.81 4.30
CA ALA A 34 -1.92 18.63 3.97
C ALA A 34 -2.13 18.57 2.45
N ALA A 35 -1.48 19.46 1.70
CA ALA A 35 -1.49 19.43 0.24
C ALA A 35 -0.89 18.14 -0.31
N MET A 36 0.21 17.65 0.29
CA MET A 36 0.82 16.38 -0.09
C MET A 36 -0.12 15.19 0.19
N ILE A 37 -0.79 15.15 1.34
CA ILE A 37 -1.76 14.08 1.63
C ILE A 37 -2.90 14.09 0.61
N VAL A 38 -3.46 15.25 0.31
CA VAL A 38 -4.52 15.38 -0.69
C VAL A 38 -4.02 14.99 -2.08
N PHE A 39 -2.87 15.51 -2.48
CA PHE A 39 -2.28 15.21 -3.78
C PHE A 39 -1.97 13.72 -3.93
N PHE A 40 -1.20 13.14 -3.03
CA PHE A 40 -0.83 11.73 -3.11
C PHE A 40 -2.00 10.79 -2.82
N GLY A 41 -2.90 11.15 -1.92
CA GLY A 41 -4.10 10.36 -1.63
C GLY A 41 -5.08 10.31 -2.80
N TYR A 42 -5.11 11.35 -3.65
CA TYR A 42 -6.02 11.43 -4.79
C TYR A 42 -5.37 11.01 -6.11
N VAL A 43 -4.10 11.37 -6.32
CA VAL A 43 -3.37 11.13 -7.59
C VAL A 43 -2.79 9.72 -7.64
N ILE A 44 -2.30 9.18 -6.51
CA ILE A 44 -1.72 7.86 -6.49
C ILE A 44 -2.80 6.82 -6.23
N SER A 45 -3.37 6.30 -7.30
CA SER A 45 -4.19 5.09 -7.27
C SER A 45 -3.35 3.92 -7.79
N PHE A 46 -2.99 3.00 -6.89
CA PHE A 46 -2.38 1.72 -7.26
C PHE A 46 -3.45 0.66 -7.61
N ASP A 47 -4.72 1.06 -7.70
CA ASP A 47 -5.77 0.19 -8.15
C ASP A 47 -5.62 -0.07 -9.65
N VAL A 48 -4.90 -1.13 -9.97
CA VAL A 48 -4.81 -1.61 -11.35
C VAL A 48 -6.17 -2.22 -11.70
N LYS A 49 -6.97 -1.44 -12.43
CA LYS A 49 -8.24 -1.88 -13.02
C LYS A 49 -8.00 -2.24 -14.48
N ASP A 50 -8.84 -3.13 -15.02
CA ASP A 50 -8.77 -3.49 -16.44
C ASP A 50 -7.41 -4.08 -16.87
N ILE A 51 -6.86 -5.00 -16.07
CA ILE A 51 -5.64 -5.71 -16.45
C ILE A 51 -5.92 -6.49 -17.74
N LYS A 52 -5.24 -6.12 -18.82
CA LYS A 52 -5.38 -6.77 -20.12
C LYS A 52 -4.88 -8.21 -20.04
N LEU A 53 -5.78 -9.15 -20.22
CA LEU A 53 -5.56 -10.60 -20.16
C LEU A 53 -5.61 -11.22 -21.53
N ALA A 54 -4.56 -11.93 -21.94
CA ALA A 54 -4.62 -12.87 -23.03
C ALA A 54 -4.95 -14.27 -22.49
N VAL A 55 -5.71 -15.05 -23.22
CA VAL A 55 -6.06 -16.42 -22.85
C VAL A 55 -5.64 -17.37 -23.94
N LEU A 56 -4.82 -18.36 -23.61
CA LEU A 56 -4.52 -19.52 -24.43
C LEU A 56 -5.22 -20.74 -23.82
N ASP A 57 -6.40 -21.06 -24.30
CA ASP A 57 -7.18 -22.22 -23.85
C ASP A 57 -6.95 -23.40 -24.80
N GLN A 58 -6.05 -24.31 -24.40
CA GLN A 58 -5.74 -25.51 -25.15
C GLN A 58 -6.72 -26.68 -24.86
N ASP A 59 -7.44 -26.59 -23.72
CA ASP A 59 -8.40 -27.63 -23.34
C ASP A 59 -9.76 -27.44 -24.01
N ARG A 60 -10.19 -26.20 -24.26
CA ARG A 60 -11.41 -25.80 -24.96
C ARG A 60 -12.69 -26.48 -24.42
N THR A 61 -12.70 -26.80 -23.14
CA THR A 61 -13.80 -27.48 -22.46
C THR A 61 -14.72 -26.49 -21.74
N GLN A 62 -15.80 -27.03 -21.14
CA GLN A 62 -16.68 -26.21 -20.32
C GLN A 62 -15.95 -25.70 -19.07
N ARG A 63 -15.10 -26.52 -18.44
CA ARG A 63 -14.37 -26.16 -17.22
C ARG A 63 -13.32 -25.07 -17.48
N SER A 64 -12.65 -25.10 -18.64
CA SER A 64 -11.71 -24.05 -19.01
C SER A 64 -12.43 -22.71 -19.23
N ARG A 65 -13.62 -22.75 -19.86
CA ARG A 65 -14.45 -21.53 -20.03
C ARG A 65 -14.94 -20.97 -18.70
N GLU A 66 -15.42 -21.82 -17.78
CA GLU A 66 -15.82 -21.39 -16.43
C GLU A 66 -14.67 -20.71 -15.68
N LEU A 67 -13.42 -21.19 -15.84
CA LEU A 67 -12.25 -20.55 -15.24
C LEU A 67 -12.02 -19.16 -15.87
N VAL A 68 -12.05 -19.03 -17.18
CA VAL A 68 -11.91 -17.73 -17.87
C VAL A 68 -13.02 -16.76 -17.47
N GLU A 69 -14.25 -17.25 -17.33
CA GLU A 69 -15.37 -16.45 -16.82
C GLU A 69 -15.15 -15.97 -15.40
N ALA A 70 -14.54 -16.80 -14.53
CA ALA A 70 -14.18 -16.38 -13.17
C ALA A 70 -13.19 -15.22 -13.16
N PHE A 71 -12.23 -15.18 -14.10
CA PHE A 71 -11.31 -14.04 -14.25
C PHE A 71 -12.03 -12.76 -14.68
N THR A 72 -12.96 -12.86 -15.65
CA THR A 72 -13.72 -11.68 -16.10
C THR A 72 -14.73 -11.21 -15.07
N ALA A 73 -15.42 -12.12 -14.39
CA ALA A 73 -16.40 -11.82 -13.35
C ALA A 73 -15.78 -11.14 -12.12
N ALA A 74 -14.49 -11.34 -11.88
CA ALA A 74 -13.76 -10.66 -10.81
C ALA A 74 -13.61 -9.14 -11.03
N GLY A 75 -13.90 -8.63 -12.24
CA GLY A 75 -13.88 -7.19 -12.56
C GLY A 75 -12.49 -6.54 -12.52
N ARG A 76 -11.43 -7.35 -12.43
CA ARG A 76 -10.02 -6.88 -12.41
C ARG A 76 -9.32 -7.17 -13.73
N PHE A 77 -9.75 -8.20 -14.45
CA PHE A 77 -9.19 -8.63 -15.71
C PHE A 77 -10.16 -8.37 -16.85
N ARG A 78 -9.61 -7.91 -17.96
CA ARG A 78 -10.33 -7.81 -19.22
C ARG A 78 -9.67 -8.72 -20.24
N VAL A 79 -10.38 -9.74 -20.71
CA VAL A 79 -9.89 -10.58 -21.80
C VAL A 79 -9.89 -9.74 -23.08
N THR A 80 -8.69 -9.40 -23.55
CA THR A 80 -8.50 -8.60 -24.77
C THR A 80 -8.21 -9.48 -25.98
N GLU A 81 -7.53 -10.60 -25.77
CA GLU A 81 -7.11 -11.48 -26.84
C GLU A 81 -7.27 -12.95 -26.44
N ARG A 82 -7.64 -13.78 -27.43
CA ARG A 82 -7.58 -15.23 -27.34
C ARG A 82 -6.52 -15.71 -28.28
N LEU A 83 -5.51 -16.41 -27.73
CA LEU A 83 -4.38 -16.90 -28.48
C LEU A 83 -4.60 -18.36 -28.88
N GLU A 84 -4.03 -18.75 -30.00
CA GLU A 84 -4.09 -20.12 -30.45
C GLU A 84 -2.77 -20.87 -30.23
N ARG A 85 -1.69 -20.14 -30.18
CA ARG A 85 -0.35 -20.68 -30.09
C ARG A 85 0.45 -20.04 -28.95
N TYR A 86 1.31 -20.86 -28.35
CA TYR A 86 2.12 -20.43 -27.22
C TYR A 86 3.18 -19.35 -27.58
N ASP A 87 3.74 -19.44 -28.79
CA ASP A 87 4.75 -18.49 -29.30
C ASP A 87 4.21 -17.05 -29.49
N GLU A 88 2.91 -16.90 -29.60
CA GLU A 88 2.27 -15.59 -29.67
C GLU A 88 2.35 -14.82 -28.35
N ILE A 89 2.45 -15.52 -27.21
CA ILE A 89 2.42 -14.91 -25.88
C ILE A 89 3.57 -13.94 -25.71
N GLU A 90 4.79 -14.36 -26.06
CA GLU A 90 5.99 -13.53 -25.90
C GLU A 90 5.88 -12.24 -26.73
N ALA A 91 5.42 -12.33 -27.96
CA ALA A 91 5.24 -11.17 -28.82
C ALA A 91 4.18 -10.19 -28.27
N ARG A 92 3.13 -10.68 -27.61
CA ARG A 92 2.06 -9.84 -27.04
C ARG A 92 2.48 -9.18 -25.73
N LEU A 93 3.16 -9.91 -24.85
CA LEU A 93 3.74 -9.37 -23.63
C LEU A 93 4.83 -8.34 -23.93
N GLY A 94 5.75 -8.66 -24.86
CA GLY A 94 6.85 -7.76 -25.23
C GLY A 94 6.40 -6.44 -25.88
N ARG A 95 5.23 -6.42 -26.52
CA ARG A 95 4.63 -5.19 -27.07
C ARG A 95 3.72 -4.46 -26.08
N ALA A 96 3.64 -4.93 -24.84
CA ALA A 96 2.71 -4.44 -23.81
C ALA A 96 1.23 -4.42 -24.27
N ALA A 97 0.88 -5.24 -25.27
CA ALA A 97 -0.50 -5.40 -25.75
C ALA A 97 -1.38 -6.02 -24.66
N VAL A 98 -0.81 -6.96 -23.90
CA VAL A 98 -1.41 -7.58 -22.73
C VAL A 98 -0.43 -7.49 -21.55
N ARG A 99 -0.94 -7.56 -20.32
CA ARG A 99 -0.13 -7.53 -19.09
C ARG A 99 0.06 -8.91 -18.47
N ILE A 100 -0.88 -9.82 -18.76
CA ILE A 100 -0.86 -11.19 -18.27
C ILE A 100 -1.42 -12.11 -19.33
N ALA A 101 -0.86 -13.30 -19.47
CA ALA A 101 -1.38 -14.37 -20.30
C ALA A 101 -1.69 -15.58 -19.41
N LEU A 102 -2.91 -16.09 -19.51
CA LEU A 102 -3.36 -17.31 -18.84
C LEU A 102 -3.32 -18.47 -19.83
N VAL A 103 -2.55 -19.50 -19.52
CA VAL A 103 -2.45 -20.73 -20.32
C VAL A 103 -3.14 -21.86 -19.58
N ILE A 104 -4.14 -22.45 -20.21
CA ILE A 104 -4.87 -23.62 -19.73
C ILE A 104 -4.42 -24.81 -20.57
N PRO A 105 -3.71 -25.78 -19.98
CA PRO A 105 -3.16 -26.91 -20.74
C PRO A 105 -4.24 -27.91 -21.16
N PRO A 106 -3.98 -28.75 -22.16
CA PRO A 106 -4.89 -29.81 -22.57
C PRO A 106 -5.08 -30.83 -21.45
N GLY A 107 -6.32 -31.33 -21.32
CA GLY A 107 -6.67 -32.30 -20.24
C GLY A 107 -7.04 -31.68 -18.91
N PHE A 108 -7.14 -30.34 -18.83
CA PHE A 108 -7.52 -29.61 -17.63
C PHE A 108 -8.83 -30.12 -17.01
N GLN A 109 -9.91 -30.25 -17.81
CA GLN A 109 -11.20 -30.77 -17.32
C GLN A 109 -11.09 -32.22 -16.83
N ARG A 110 -10.37 -33.07 -17.57
CA ARG A 110 -10.19 -34.49 -17.23
C ARG A 110 -9.48 -34.63 -15.89
N ASP A 111 -8.44 -33.85 -15.65
CA ASP A 111 -7.65 -33.92 -14.44
C ASP A 111 -8.43 -33.37 -13.22
N LEU A 112 -9.17 -32.27 -13.41
CA LEU A 112 -10.10 -31.79 -12.40
C LEU A 112 -11.20 -32.81 -12.04
N ALA A 113 -11.79 -33.48 -13.05
CA ALA A 113 -12.81 -34.50 -12.81
C ALA A 113 -12.27 -35.73 -12.09
N ALA A 114 -11.00 -36.06 -12.32
CA ALA A 114 -10.29 -37.18 -11.65
C ALA A 114 -9.74 -36.80 -10.27
N GLY A 115 -9.95 -35.56 -9.79
CA GLY A 115 -9.38 -35.08 -8.53
C GLY A 115 -7.85 -34.95 -8.55
N ARG A 116 -7.27 -34.87 -9.73
CA ARG A 116 -5.83 -34.70 -9.92
C ARG A 116 -5.46 -33.22 -9.99
N PRO A 117 -4.21 -32.84 -9.68
CA PRO A 117 -3.73 -31.48 -9.89
C PRO A 117 -3.86 -31.08 -11.36
N ALA A 118 -4.55 -29.97 -11.63
CA ALA A 118 -4.72 -29.39 -12.95
C ALA A 118 -4.07 -27.99 -12.96
N PRO A 119 -2.73 -27.92 -13.16
CA PRO A 119 -2.01 -26.65 -13.10
C PRO A 119 -2.40 -25.76 -14.27
N VAL A 120 -2.55 -24.48 -14.01
CA VAL A 120 -2.66 -23.42 -15.03
C VAL A 120 -1.42 -22.53 -14.92
N GLN A 121 -0.98 -21.97 -16.05
CA GLN A 121 0.18 -21.10 -16.06
C GLN A 121 -0.26 -19.65 -16.27
N ALA A 122 0.30 -18.74 -15.48
CA ALA A 122 0.15 -17.30 -15.65
C ALA A 122 1.52 -16.70 -16.00
N LEU A 123 1.61 -16.07 -17.15
CA LEU A 123 2.79 -15.35 -17.63
C LEU A 123 2.51 -13.85 -17.53
N VAL A 124 3.42 -13.09 -16.94
CA VAL A 124 3.24 -11.64 -16.74
C VAL A 124 4.34 -10.84 -17.38
N ASP A 125 4.02 -9.62 -17.79
CA ASP A 125 4.99 -8.62 -18.20
C ASP A 125 5.70 -8.08 -16.95
N GLY A 126 6.98 -8.41 -16.81
CA GLY A 126 7.82 -7.99 -15.68
C GLY A 126 8.39 -6.58 -15.81
N ALA A 127 8.12 -5.84 -16.88
CA ALA A 127 8.62 -4.48 -17.06
C ALA A 127 8.10 -3.53 -15.97
N ASP A 128 6.87 -3.76 -15.49
CA ASP A 128 6.29 -3.10 -14.31
C ASP A 128 6.08 -4.15 -13.21
N ALA A 129 7.07 -4.27 -12.33
CA ALA A 129 7.07 -5.24 -11.25
C ALA A 129 5.88 -5.10 -10.28
N ASN A 130 5.40 -3.88 -10.07
CA ASN A 130 4.26 -3.62 -9.18
C ASN A 130 2.95 -4.14 -9.79
N THR A 131 2.67 -3.79 -11.04
CA THR A 131 1.50 -4.28 -11.77
C THR A 131 1.56 -5.81 -11.95
N ALA A 132 2.74 -6.37 -12.23
CA ALA A 132 2.93 -7.81 -12.35
C ALA A 132 2.60 -8.54 -11.04
N ALA A 133 3.10 -8.07 -9.90
CA ALA A 133 2.83 -8.65 -8.60
C ALA A 133 1.34 -8.59 -8.24
N ILE A 134 0.68 -7.46 -8.50
CA ILE A 134 -0.76 -7.28 -8.28
C ILE A 134 -1.56 -8.24 -9.16
N ALA A 135 -1.21 -8.34 -10.45
CA ALA A 135 -1.89 -9.24 -11.39
C ALA A 135 -1.77 -10.70 -10.98
N LEU A 136 -0.57 -11.14 -10.59
CA LEU A 136 -0.35 -12.50 -10.10
C LEU A 136 -1.13 -12.80 -8.82
N ASN A 137 -1.14 -11.87 -7.85
CA ASN A 137 -1.90 -12.04 -6.63
C ASN A 137 -3.40 -12.18 -6.90
N TYR A 138 -3.98 -11.36 -7.77
CA TYR A 138 -5.37 -11.51 -8.16
C TYR A 138 -5.62 -12.83 -8.89
N ALA A 139 -4.73 -13.24 -9.80
CA ALA A 139 -4.86 -14.52 -10.51
C ALA A 139 -4.83 -15.70 -9.53
N MET A 140 -3.92 -15.71 -8.54
CA MET A 140 -3.87 -16.74 -7.50
C MET A 140 -5.14 -16.81 -6.67
N VAL A 141 -5.70 -15.66 -6.27
CA VAL A 141 -6.95 -15.61 -5.50
C VAL A 141 -8.12 -16.18 -6.33
N ILE A 142 -8.22 -15.83 -7.61
CA ILE A 142 -9.29 -16.32 -8.49
C ILE A 142 -9.16 -17.83 -8.73
N VAL A 143 -7.95 -18.31 -9.00
CA VAL A 143 -7.69 -19.75 -9.21
C VAL A 143 -7.99 -20.54 -7.94
N SER A 144 -7.59 -20.05 -6.76
CA SER A 144 -7.87 -20.71 -5.50
C SER A 144 -9.35 -20.77 -5.18
N ALA A 145 -10.08 -19.68 -5.43
CA ALA A 145 -11.53 -19.62 -5.25
C ALA A 145 -12.26 -20.56 -6.22
N TYR A 146 -11.82 -20.60 -7.48
CA TYR A 146 -12.35 -21.52 -8.47
C TYR A 146 -12.08 -22.98 -8.08
N SER A 147 -10.86 -23.30 -7.66
CA SER A 147 -10.47 -24.63 -7.17
C SER A 147 -11.35 -25.09 -6.00
N ALA A 148 -11.55 -24.23 -5.01
CA ALA A 148 -12.44 -24.53 -3.89
C ALA A 148 -13.88 -24.82 -4.35
N LYS A 149 -14.41 -24.03 -5.28
CA LYS A 149 -15.75 -24.23 -5.85
C LYS A 149 -15.87 -25.55 -6.60
N VAL A 150 -14.82 -25.95 -7.34
CA VAL A 150 -14.80 -27.24 -8.08
C VAL A 150 -14.75 -28.41 -7.10
N VAL A 151 -13.89 -28.36 -6.09
CA VAL A 151 -13.79 -29.39 -5.06
C VAL A 151 -15.12 -29.58 -4.36
N LEU A 152 -15.79 -28.52 -3.96
CA LEU A 152 -17.11 -28.56 -3.30
C LEU A 152 -18.19 -29.19 -4.21
N ARG A 153 -18.12 -28.98 -5.52
CA ARG A 153 -19.09 -29.57 -6.48
C ARG A 153 -18.81 -31.03 -6.79
N THR A 154 -17.55 -31.43 -6.77
CA THR A 154 -17.12 -32.82 -7.12
C THR A 154 -17.21 -33.75 -5.92
N SER A 155 -16.96 -33.21 -4.72
CA SER A 155 -17.15 -33.97 -3.48
C SER A 155 -18.63 -33.92 -3.09
N GLN A 156 -19.37 -35.02 -3.32
CA GLN A 156 -20.74 -35.20 -2.82
C GLN A 156 -20.84 -35.21 -1.28
N ARG A 157 -19.73 -35.11 -0.58
CA ARG A 157 -19.65 -34.88 0.86
C ARG A 157 -19.55 -33.38 1.08
N ALA A 158 -20.64 -32.77 1.54
CA ALA A 158 -20.60 -31.42 2.08
C ALA A 158 -19.45 -31.35 3.09
N SER A 159 -18.41 -30.61 2.77
CA SER A 159 -17.36 -30.33 3.75
C SER A 159 -18.04 -29.51 4.87
N PRO A 160 -18.06 -29.98 6.13
CA PRO A 160 -18.70 -29.26 7.24
C PRO A 160 -17.95 -27.96 7.59
N LEU A 161 -16.83 -27.69 6.93
CA LEU A 161 -16.01 -26.50 7.12
C LEU A 161 -16.01 -25.67 5.83
N VAL A 162 -16.80 -24.62 5.82
CA VAL A 162 -16.73 -23.56 4.80
C VAL A 162 -15.73 -22.53 5.32
N ALA A 163 -14.54 -22.49 4.72
CA ALA A 163 -13.59 -21.42 4.97
C ALA A 163 -14.15 -20.13 4.36
N GLN A 164 -14.77 -19.28 5.19
CA GLN A 164 -15.08 -17.90 4.83
C GLN A 164 -13.83 -17.05 5.03
N SER A 165 -13.15 -16.72 3.94
CA SER A 165 -12.10 -15.70 3.98
C SER A 165 -12.77 -14.33 4.15
N ARG A 166 -12.62 -13.74 5.33
CA ARG A 166 -13.12 -12.40 5.64
C ARG A 166 -11.93 -11.45 5.83
N VAL A 167 -11.84 -10.48 4.97
CA VAL A 167 -10.86 -9.40 5.10
C VAL A 167 -11.44 -8.33 6.04
N TRP A 168 -10.83 -8.14 7.22
CA TRP A 168 -11.39 -7.30 8.29
C TRP A 168 -11.22 -5.80 8.06
N TYR A 169 -10.15 -5.37 7.42
CA TYR A 169 -9.79 -3.95 7.34
C TYR A 169 -9.91 -3.31 5.95
N ASN A 170 -9.91 -4.10 4.90
CA ASN A 170 -9.99 -3.60 3.54
C ASN A 170 -10.74 -4.60 2.66
N GLU A 171 -12.05 -4.76 2.89
CA GLU A 171 -12.91 -5.71 2.16
C GLU A 171 -12.88 -5.48 0.65
N THR A 172 -12.72 -4.22 0.22
CA THR A 172 -12.68 -3.83 -1.19
C THR A 172 -11.28 -3.93 -1.79
N LEU A 173 -10.26 -4.28 -0.99
CA LEU A 173 -8.84 -4.34 -1.40
C LEU A 173 -8.37 -3.07 -2.14
N LYS A 174 -8.90 -1.92 -1.73
CA LYS A 174 -8.47 -0.63 -2.29
C LYS A 174 -7.10 -0.27 -1.77
N SER A 175 -6.17 0.00 -2.68
CA SER A 175 -4.80 0.40 -2.35
C SER A 175 -4.76 1.69 -1.51
N SER A 176 -5.69 2.62 -1.75
CA SER A 176 -5.80 3.86 -0.97
C SER A 176 -5.99 3.62 0.52
N ASN A 177 -6.76 2.60 0.92
CA ASN A 177 -7.02 2.31 2.34
C ASN A 177 -5.76 1.84 3.10
N MET A 178 -4.77 1.34 2.39
CA MET A 178 -3.48 0.93 2.95
C MET A 178 -2.44 2.06 2.86
N ILE A 179 -2.42 2.76 1.73
CA ILE A 179 -1.39 3.76 1.42
C ILE A 179 -1.61 5.04 2.21
N VAL A 180 -2.86 5.53 2.31
CA VAL A 180 -3.16 6.80 2.99
C VAL A 180 -2.70 6.81 4.44
N PRO A 181 -2.98 5.81 5.29
CA PRO A 181 -2.47 5.78 6.66
C PRO A 181 -0.93 5.74 6.74
N GLY A 182 -0.29 4.96 5.85
CA GLY A 182 1.17 4.90 5.77
C GLY A 182 1.78 6.25 5.36
N LEU A 183 1.18 6.91 4.37
CA LEU A 183 1.59 8.22 3.91
C LEU A 183 1.45 9.28 5.01
N VAL A 184 0.33 9.25 5.75
CA VAL A 184 0.12 10.15 6.89
C VAL A 184 1.23 9.99 7.93
N ALA A 185 1.59 8.75 8.28
CA ALA A 185 2.67 8.48 9.23
C ALA A 185 4.03 9.05 8.77
N VAL A 186 4.38 8.82 7.50
CA VAL A 186 5.62 9.35 6.90
C VAL A 186 5.62 10.88 6.87
N ILE A 187 4.51 11.49 6.47
CA ILE A 187 4.39 12.95 6.42
C ILE A 187 4.48 13.56 7.82
N MET A 188 3.83 12.97 8.81
CA MET A 188 3.94 13.42 10.20
C MET A 188 5.39 13.34 10.73
N MET A 189 6.12 12.30 10.36
CA MET A 189 7.54 12.17 10.68
C MET A 189 8.38 13.29 10.03
N ILE A 190 8.11 13.60 8.76
CA ILE A 190 8.79 14.69 8.03
C ILE A 190 8.47 16.04 8.67
N ILE A 191 7.21 16.30 9.04
CA ILE A 191 6.81 17.52 9.73
C ILE A 191 7.56 17.67 11.04
N ALA A 192 7.58 16.63 11.86
CA ALA A 192 8.27 16.64 13.14
C ALA A 192 9.76 16.95 12.97
N ALA A 193 10.42 16.30 12.00
CA ALA A 193 11.82 16.55 11.68
C ALA A 193 12.05 17.99 11.19
N MET A 194 11.19 18.50 10.32
CA MET A 194 11.30 19.85 9.75
C MET A 194 11.07 20.92 10.81
N LEU A 195 10.07 20.77 11.68
CA LEU A 195 9.82 21.71 12.78
C LEU A 195 11.00 21.74 13.75
N THR A 196 11.55 20.58 14.10
CA THR A 196 12.72 20.48 14.96
C THR A 196 13.94 21.17 14.35
N ALA A 197 14.21 20.90 13.05
CA ALA A 197 15.31 21.52 12.32
C ALA A 197 15.14 23.06 12.25
N LEU A 198 13.92 23.54 11.99
CA LEU A 198 13.60 24.96 11.92
C LEU A 198 13.81 25.66 13.28
N THR A 199 13.45 25.01 14.38
CA THR A 199 13.67 25.53 15.72
C THR A 199 15.15 25.71 16.00
N VAL A 200 15.97 24.70 15.71
CA VAL A 200 17.43 24.76 15.89
C VAL A 200 18.05 25.82 14.97
N ALA A 201 17.65 25.89 13.71
CA ALA A 201 18.16 26.88 12.75
C ALA A 201 17.88 28.32 13.22
N ARG A 202 16.68 28.60 13.74
CA ARG A 202 16.31 29.91 14.27
C ARG A 202 17.10 30.32 15.53
N GLU A 203 17.36 29.37 16.41
CA GLU A 203 18.21 29.63 17.60
C GLU A 203 19.62 30.00 17.13
N TRP A 204 20.12 29.35 16.08
CA TRP A 204 21.43 29.65 15.51
C TRP A 204 21.46 31.04 14.85
N GLU A 205 20.48 31.37 14.00
CA GLU A 205 20.40 32.65 13.32
C GLU A 205 20.25 33.86 14.27
N ARG A 206 19.58 33.64 15.41
CA ARG A 206 19.38 34.70 16.42
C ARG A 206 20.56 34.83 17.39
N GLY A 207 21.60 34.00 17.27
CA GLY A 207 22.73 33.99 18.19
C GLY A 207 22.39 33.55 19.60
N THR A 208 21.20 32.99 19.84
CA THR A 208 20.74 32.54 21.16
C THR A 208 21.35 31.19 21.57
N MET A 209 21.95 30.47 20.62
CA MET A 209 22.67 29.20 20.90
C MET A 209 23.85 29.41 21.84
N GLU A 210 24.58 30.53 21.75
CA GLU A 210 25.68 30.84 22.65
C GLU A 210 25.18 31.11 24.08
N GLN A 211 24.02 31.77 24.20
CA GLN A 211 23.37 31.99 25.50
C GLN A 211 22.87 30.67 26.10
N LEU A 212 22.32 29.78 25.29
CA LEU A 212 21.94 28.44 25.73
C LEU A 212 23.12 27.61 26.18
N ALA A 213 24.27 27.73 25.52
CA ALA A 213 25.52 27.06 25.91
C ALA A 213 26.10 27.59 27.24
N ALA A 214 25.81 28.84 27.57
CA ALA A 214 26.20 29.45 28.85
C ALA A 214 25.27 29.08 30.03
N THR A 215 24.11 28.49 29.75
CA THR A 215 23.16 28.03 30.77
C THR A 215 23.47 26.60 31.23
N PRO A 216 23.16 26.21 32.49
CA PRO A 216 23.38 24.86 32.99
C PRO A 216 22.34 23.83 32.42
N VAL A 217 21.96 23.97 31.16
CA VAL A 217 21.01 23.11 30.49
C VAL A 217 21.76 21.99 29.73
N HIS A 218 21.32 20.77 29.85
CA HIS A 218 21.94 19.64 29.18
C HIS A 218 21.53 19.59 27.70
N ARG A 219 22.45 19.21 26.79
CA ARG A 219 22.17 19.10 25.35
C ARG A 219 20.95 18.22 25.05
N VAL A 220 20.78 17.16 25.85
CA VAL A 220 19.60 16.24 25.70
C VAL A 220 18.32 16.95 26.11
N GLU A 221 18.33 17.87 27.11
CA GLU A 221 17.14 18.65 27.51
C GLU A 221 16.70 19.59 26.38
N VAL A 222 17.64 20.19 25.64
CA VAL A 222 17.36 21.03 24.47
C VAL A 222 16.71 20.21 23.37
N ILE A 223 17.29 19.07 23.00
CA ILE A 223 16.79 18.21 21.96
C ILE A 223 15.37 17.66 22.27
N LEU A 224 15.19 17.19 23.53
CA LEU A 224 13.87 16.67 23.94
C LEU A 224 12.81 17.79 24.01
N ALA A 225 13.18 18.99 24.42
CA ALA A 225 12.25 20.12 24.41
C ALA A 225 11.85 20.54 23.01
N SER A 226 12.76 20.47 22.05
CA SER A 226 12.47 20.77 20.63
C SER A 226 11.61 19.69 19.96
N LEU A 227 11.65 18.45 20.43
CA LEU A 227 10.84 17.35 19.95
C LEU A 227 9.42 17.32 20.56
N CYS A 228 9.19 18.00 21.69
CA CYS A 228 7.93 17.96 22.43
C CYS A 228 7.12 19.27 22.42
N PRO A 229 6.96 19.99 21.30
CA PRO A 229 6.16 21.22 21.30
C PRO A 229 4.66 20.98 21.46
N THR A 230 4.16 19.75 21.24
CA THR A 230 2.74 19.44 21.20
C THR A 230 2.15 18.90 22.51
N TRP A 231 2.96 18.39 23.43
CA TRP A 231 2.46 17.76 24.66
C TRP A 231 2.25 18.71 25.85
N ALA A 232 2.76 19.93 25.73
CA ALA A 232 2.72 20.89 26.83
C ALA A 232 1.49 21.84 26.80
N SER A 233 0.66 21.80 25.73
CA SER A 233 -0.49 22.71 25.60
C SER A 233 -1.77 22.22 26.27
N ASP A 234 -1.93 20.92 26.52
CA ASP A 234 -3.20 20.34 26.97
C ASP A 234 -3.29 20.11 28.48
N GLY A 235 -2.29 20.52 29.25
CA GLY A 235 -2.21 20.26 30.70
C GLY A 235 -2.48 21.43 31.63
N TRP A 236 -2.79 22.64 31.13
CA TRP A 236 -3.05 23.80 31.97
C TRP A 236 -4.17 24.68 31.41
N MET A 237 -5.41 24.22 31.51
CA MET A 237 -6.64 25.00 31.68
C MET A 237 -7.41 24.44 32.83
#